data_94db3308ceaadb8d6121a5e6deb5a48f
#
_entry.id   94db3308ceaadb8d6121a5e6deb5a48f
#
_cell.length_a   1.000
_cell.length_b   1.000
_cell.length_c   1.000
_cell.angle_alpha   90.00
_cell.angle_beta   90.00
_cell.angle_gamma   90.00
#
_symmetry.space_group_name_H-M   'P 1'
#
loop_
_entity.id
_entity.type
_entity.pdbx_description
1 polymer ?
#
loop_
_entity_poly.entity_id
_entity_poly.type
_entity_poly.pdbx_seq_one_letter_code
_entity_poly.pdbx_strand_id
1 'polypeptide(L)'
;MAKDIYGDFYNPTKILSYNRPYCISLGVRSIGKSTGFAIHVLQDYIKNKHQFVYMRRTLDELKSTAPSALNNAIRIINDYKGHTVIESFSFEKNAYYINGEIAGYAVPLSLEQKYKSIDYSNVYWIIYDEFLPRNGKYLGGKENPFFEVESIESFIQTCYRRIGEAYSNRVRLICIGNNLTYYNPLILSIGAAGFLTTDTKYLAPKNAGYVVEQTIEVEATKNMLESNVYKMASDKTRRYAFYGGIDDKAFIGKPHGKLKSIANLVYKGKIFGVHYSTDGIVWVSKSKANTDNMIAVTASDHSINYTLILSWRDNPATALLRQAYNSGRVLFENGECRFMVNQFFMYDITI
;
A
#
# COMPACT_ATOMS: atom_id res chain seq x y z
N MET A 1 24.06 13.39 25.52
CA MET A 1 23.18 13.62 24.37
C MET A 1 21.74 13.46 24.86
N ALA A 2 20.85 14.41 24.58
CA ALA A 2 19.44 14.23 24.91
C ALA A 2 18.92 12.99 24.15
N LYS A 3 18.28 12.08 24.87
CA LYS A 3 17.73 10.86 24.27
C LYS A 3 16.66 11.27 23.26
N ASP A 4 16.73 10.78 22.03
CA ASP A 4 15.68 11.03 21.03
C ASP A 4 14.35 10.43 21.53
N ILE A 5 13.22 11.13 21.31
CA ILE A 5 11.89 10.65 21.74
C ILE A 5 11.54 9.28 21.11
N TYR A 6 12.07 8.98 19.95
CA TYR A 6 11.83 7.71 19.26
C TYR A 6 12.64 6.54 19.86
N GLY A 7 13.70 6.81 20.62
CA GLY A 7 14.56 5.78 21.22
C GLY A 7 15.12 4.81 20.21
N ASP A 8 14.87 3.51 20.41
CA ASP A 8 15.32 2.41 19.53
C ASP A 8 14.31 2.10 18.39
N PHE A 9 13.18 2.81 18.36
CA PHE A 9 12.15 2.63 17.36
C PHE A 9 12.38 3.47 16.09
N TYR A 10 11.54 3.23 15.10
CA TYR A 10 11.55 3.97 13.85
C TYR A 10 11.32 5.48 14.07
N ASN A 11 12.22 6.28 13.53
CA ASN A 11 12.16 7.73 13.57
C ASN A 11 11.74 8.28 12.19
N PRO A 12 10.54 8.89 12.05
CA PRO A 12 10.02 9.38 10.77
C PRO A 12 10.60 10.73 10.34
N THR A 13 11.44 11.37 11.14
CA THR A 13 11.95 12.73 10.88
C THR A 13 12.58 12.84 9.48
N LYS A 14 13.34 11.84 9.07
CA LYS A 14 14.04 11.88 7.78
C LYS A 14 13.08 11.82 6.60
N ILE A 15 12.14 10.90 6.56
CA ILE A 15 11.18 10.83 5.44
C ILE A 15 10.29 12.08 5.40
N LEU A 16 9.88 12.59 6.54
CA LEU A 16 9.05 13.79 6.63
C LEU A 16 9.82 15.07 6.23
N SER A 17 11.15 15.11 6.40
CA SER A 17 11.98 16.24 5.99
C SER A 17 12.02 16.48 4.49
N TYR A 18 11.66 15.48 3.66
CA TYR A 18 11.50 15.66 2.21
C TYR A 18 10.31 16.56 1.84
N ASN A 19 9.40 16.82 2.78
CA ASN A 19 8.25 17.71 2.62
C ASN A 19 7.36 17.37 1.40
N ARG A 20 7.06 16.07 1.19
CA ARG A 20 6.26 15.60 0.06
C ARG A 20 4.82 15.34 0.48
N PRO A 21 3.82 15.58 -0.40
CA PRO A 21 2.42 15.23 -0.16
C PRO A 21 2.20 13.75 0.15
N TYR A 22 2.93 12.86 -0.52
CA TYR A 22 2.85 11.42 -0.32
C TYR A 22 4.14 10.91 0.32
N CYS A 23 4.04 10.41 1.56
CA CYS A 23 5.12 9.77 2.31
C CYS A 23 4.82 8.28 2.45
N ILE A 24 5.57 7.42 1.78
CA ILE A 24 5.34 5.97 1.76
C ILE A 24 6.47 5.29 2.51
N SER A 25 6.18 4.73 3.70
CA SER A 25 7.15 4.02 4.52
C SER A 25 6.92 2.51 4.41
N LEU A 26 7.81 1.85 3.68
CA LEU A 26 7.91 0.41 3.56
C LEU A 26 8.96 -0.12 4.52
N GLY A 27 8.77 -1.30 5.08
CA GLY A 27 9.81 -1.88 5.92
C GLY A 27 9.36 -3.11 6.67
N VAL A 28 10.29 -3.69 7.41
CA VAL A 28 10.03 -4.88 8.24
C VAL A 28 9.00 -4.58 9.32
N ARG A 29 8.39 -5.65 9.84
CA ARG A 29 7.37 -5.55 10.89
C ARG A 29 8.00 -5.18 12.24
N SER A 30 7.15 -4.63 13.11
CA SER A 30 7.48 -4.44 14.54
C SER A 30 8.65 -3.49 14.85
N ILE A 31 9.08 -2.68 13.89
CA ILE A 31 10.10 -1.65 14.11
C ILE A 31 9.53 -0.34 14.65
N GLY A 32 8.22 -0.29 14.91
CA GLY A 32 7.57 0.90 15.48
C GLY A 32 7.19 1.98 14.47
N LYS A 33 7.02 1.68 13.16
CA LYS A 33 6.61 2.68 12.15
C LYS A 33 5.31 3.40 12.55
N SER A 34 4.25 2.65 12.83
CA SER A 34 2.96 3.25 13.22
C SER A 34 3.08 4.09 14.48
N THR A 35 3.86 3.63 15.48
CA THR A 35 4.14 4.40 16.71
C THR A 35 4.94 5.67 16.41
N GLY A 36 5.99 5.60 15.59
CA GLY A 36 6.80 6.76 15.22
C GLY A 36 5.99 7.85 14.52
N PHE A 37 5.17 7.48 13.54
CA PHE A 37 4.28 8.45 12.90
C PHE A 37 3.19 8.96 13.84
N ALA A 38 2.65 8.13 14.74
CA ALA A 38 1.70 8.57 15.76
C ALA A 38 2.33 9.60 16.71
N ILE A 39 3.58 9.38 17.18
CA ILE A 39 4.32 10.37 17.98
C ILE A 39 4.42 11.70 17.22
N HIS A 40 4.79 11.66 15.94
CA HIS A 40 4.93 12.88 15.14
C HIS A 40 3.62 13.67 15.05
N VAL A 41 2.52 13.04 14.66
CA VAL A 41 1.24 13.76 14.50
C VAL A 41 0.67 14.24 15.83
N LEU A 42 0.89 13.51 16.92
CA LEU A 42 0.49 13.94 18.26
C LEU A 42 1.31 15.13 18.76
N GLN A 43 2.63 15.14 18.51
CA GLN A 43 3.47 16.29 18.83
C GLN A 43 3.07 17.53 18.03
N ASP A 44 2.73 17.36 16.75
CA ASP A 44 2.25 18.44 15.89
C ASP A 44 0.88 18.96 16.37
N TYR A 45 -0.03 18.07 16.78
CA TYR A 45 -1.29 18.46 17.39
C TYR A 45 -1.10 19.23 18.70
N ILE A 46 -0.24 18.75 19.59
CA ILE A 46 0.03 19.43 20.87
C ILE A 46 0.56 20.85 20.62
N LYS A 47 1.47 20.99 19.68
CA LYS A 47 2.16 22.26 19.39
C LYS A 47 1.33 23.23 18.55
N ASN A 48 0.70 22.73 17.49
CA ASN A 48 0.11 23.53 16.42
C ASN A 48 -1.40 23.33 16.29
N LYS A 49 -1.99 22.38 17.04
CA LYS A 49 -3.40 21.96 16.94
C LYS A 49 -3.77 21.39 15.58
N HIS A 50 -2.79 20.95 14.79
CA HIS A 50 -3.04 20.30 13.52
C HIS A 50 -3.65 18.91 13.74
N GLN A 51 -4.84 18.68 13.21
CA GLN A 51 -5.56 17.43 13.33
C GLN A 51 -5.03 16.37 12.35
N PHE A 52 -5.35 15.12 12.65
CA PHE A 52 -4.97 13.99 11.80
C PHE A 52 -6.16 13.06 11.52
N VAL A 53 -6.01 12.23 10.49
CA VAL A 53 -6.90 11.10 10.20
C VAL A 53 -6.07 9.81 10.31
N TYR A 54 -6.57 8.87 11.11
CA TYR A 54 -6.09 7.49 11.12
C TYR A 54 -7.01 6.66 10.22
N MET A 55 -6.42 6.05 9.20
CA MET A 55 -7.14 5.33 8.16
C MET A 55 -6.73 3.86 8.11
N ARG A 56 -7.72 3.00 7.96
CA ARG A 56 -7.56 1.57 7.66
C ARG A 56 -8.41 1.24 6.43
N ARG A 57 -8.12 0.12 5.78
CA ARG A 57 -8.83 -0.29 4.56
C ARG A 57 -10.32 -0.50 4.80
N THR A 58 -10.67 -1.29 5.81
CA THR A 58 -12.04 -1.68 6.11
C THR A 58 -12.51 -1.18 7.47
N LEU A 59 -13.84 -1.14 7.65
CA LEU A 59 -14.43 -0.77 8.93
C LEU A 59 -14.06 -1.74 10.06
N ASP A 60 -13.99 -3.03 9.75
CA ASP A 60 -13.66 -4.06 10.76
C ASP A 60 -12.20 -3.95 11.21
N GLU A 61 -11.26 -3.72 10.29
CA GLU A 61 -9.89 -3.41 10.64
C GLU A 61 -9.79 -2.15 11.51
N LEU A 62 -10.55 -1.11 11.16
CA LEU A 62 -10.55 0.14 11.91
C LEU A 62 -11.10 -0.04 13.32
N LYS A 63 -12.25 -0.68 13.49
CA LYS A 63 -12.87 -0.94 14.80
C LYS A 63 -11.95 -1.68 15.76
N SER A 64 -11.16 -2.61 15.26
CA SER A 64 -10.24 -3.39 16.08
C SER A 64 -8.97 -2.62 16.47
N THR A 65 -8.56 -1.62 15.69
CA THR A 65 -7.26 -0.94 15.88
C THR A 65 -7.39 0.49 16.38
N ALA A 66 -8.37 1.26 15.90
CA ALA A 66 -8.49 2.69 16.19
C ALA A 66 -8.52 3.03 17.70
N PRO A 67 -9.24 2.30 18.58
CA PRO A 67 -9.30 2.68 20.00
C PRO A 67 -7.93 2.66 20.71
N SER A 68 -6.98 1.86 20.22
CA SER A 68 -5.67 1.71 20.87
C SER A 68 -4.49 2.20 20.01
N ALA A 69 -4.76 2.69 18.80
CA ALA A 69 -3.71 3.04 17.82
C ALA A 69 -2.69 4.07 18.34
N LEU A 70 -3.09 4.94 19.25
CA LEU A 70 -2.26 6.02 19.78
C LEU A 70 -1.68 5.76 21.18
N ASN A 71 -2.13 4.70 21.87
CA ASN A 71 -1.78 4.48 23.28
C ASN A 71 -0.27 4.45 23.54
N ASN A 72 0.49 3.74 22.71
CA ASN A 72 1.94 3.65 22.86
C ASN A 72 2.62 5.02 22.63
N ALA A 73 2.16 5.77 21.62
CA ALA A 73 2.71 7.07 21.31
C ALA A 73 2.44 8.08 22.45
N ILE A 74 1.24 8.07 23.02
CA ILE A 74 0.85 8.92 24.16
C ILE A 74 1.76 8.63 25.37
N ARG A 75 1.94 7.34 25.71
CA ARG A 75 2.82 6.94 26.81
C ARG A 75 4.25 7.43 26.57
N ILE A 76 4.80 7.22 25.39
CA ILE A 76 6.17 7.63 25.05
C ILE A 76 6.33 9.17 25.14
N ILE A 77 5.34 9.94 24.68
CA ILE A 77 5.37 11.41 24.75
C ILE A 77 5.40 11.87 26.21
N ASN A 78 4.52 11.34 27.07
CA ASN A 78 4.46 11.71 28.47
C ASN A 78 5.74 11.31 29.21
N ASP A 79 6.25 10.09 29.01
CA ASP A 79 7.50 9.60 29.60
C ASP A 79 8.71 10.45 29.18
N TYR A 80 8.79 10.81 27.88
CA TYR A 80 9.88 11.64 27.36
C TYR A 80 9.89 13.06 27.93
N LYS A 81 8.72 13.67 28.11
CA LYS A 81 8.58 15.02 28.68
C LYS A 81 8.81 15.08 30.19
N GLY A 82 8.79 13.91 30.86
CA GLY A 82 8.92 13.84 32.32
C GLY A 82 7.71 14.40 33.08
N HIS A 83 6.63 14.74 32.38
CA HIS A 83 5.33 15.14 32.92
C HIS A 83 4.22 14.82 31.96
N THR A 84 3.00 14.71 32.46
CA THR A 84 1.82 14.38 31.69
C THR A 84 1.40 15.58 30.84
N VAL A 85 1.66 15.50 29.53
CA VAL A 85 1.24 16.50 28.53
C VAL A 85 -0.14 16.14 27.96
N ILE A 86 -0.39 14.85 27.78
CA ILE A 86 -1.69 14.31 27.38
C ILE A 86 -2.33 13.73 28.64
N GLU A 87 -3.19 14.54 29.29
CA GLU A 87 -3.83 14.20 30.55
C GLU A 87 -5.02 13.27 30.38
N SER A 88 -5.76 13.45 29.27
CA SER A 88 -6.89 12.61 28.92
C SER A 88 -6.88 12.23 27.46
N PHE A 89 -7.27 11.00 27.19
CA PHE A 89 -7.44 10.46 25.86
C PHE A 89 -8.71 9.62 25.80
N SER A 90 -9.57 9.88 24.83
CA SER A 90 -10.71 9.03 24.53
C SER A 90 -10.90 8.86 23.02
N PHE A 91 -11.60 7.78 22.64
CA PHE A 91 -12.00 7.51 21.28
C PHE A 91 -13.51 7.25 21.22
N GLU A 92 -14.24 8.15 20.64
CA GLU A 92 -15.71 8.11 20.59
C GLU A 92 -16.20 8.55 19.21
N LYS A 93 -17.21 7.86 18.68
CA LYS A 93 -17.87 8.21 17.40
C LYS A 93 -16.87 8.46 16.25
N ASN A 94 -15.82 7.66 16.17
CA ASN A 94 -14.72 7.77 15.21
C ASN A 94 -13.88 9.07 15.30
N ALA A 95 -13.88 9.74 16.44
CA ALA A 95 -13.01 10.87 16.74
C ALA A 95 -12.10 10.57 17.92
N TYR A 96 -10.87 11.05 17.85
CA TYR A 96 -9.88 11.02 18.92
C TYR A 96 -9.94 12.34 19.70
N TYR A 97 -10.10 12.24 21.00
CA TYR A 97 -10.10 13.39 21.90
C TYR A 97 -8.82 13.37 22.74
N ILE A 98 -8.15 14.50 22.80
CA ILE A 98 -6.98 14.75 23.65
C ILE A 98 -7.26 15.98 24.48
N ASN A 99 -7.18 15.83 25.81
CA ASN A 99 -7.49 16.89 26.77
C ASN A 99 -8.87 17.54 26.51
N GLY A 100 -9.86 16.73 26.10
CA GLY A 100 -11.22 17.15 25.83
C GLY A 100 -11.49 17.77 24.44
N GLU A 101 -10.45 17.97 23.63
CA GLU A 101 -10.56 18.54 22.28
C GLU A 101 -10.37 17.47 21.19
N ILE A 102 -11.03 17.64 20.03
CA ILE A 102 -10.86 16.73 18.89
C ILE A 102 -9.45 16.90 18.30
N ALA A 103 -8.64 15.87 18.42
CA ALA A 103 -7.30 15.81 17.87
C ALA A 103 -7.25 15.16 16.47
N GLY A 104 -8.21 14.29 16.16
CA GLY A 104 -8.23 13.60 14.87
C GLY A 104 -9.45 12.71 14.70
N TYR A 105 -9.46 12.00 13.59
CA TYR A 105 -10.57 11.14 13.19
C TYR A 105 -10.07 9.75 12.75
N ALA A 106 -10.94 8.76 12.85
CA ALA A 106 -10.70 7.42 12.33
C ALA A 106 -11.65 7.17 11.15
N VAL A 107 -11.09 6.86 9.97
CA VAL A 107 -11.86 6.72 8.73
C VAL A 107 -11.54 5.39 8.05
N PRO A 108 -12.53 4.51 7.82
CA PRO A 108 -12.34 3.34 6.97
C PRO A 108 -12.40 3.74 5.50
N LEU A 109 -11.36 3.42 4.73
CA LEU A 109 -11.27 3.80 3.33
C LEU A 109 -12.43 3.25 2.50
N SER A 110 -12.90 2.03 2.80
CA SER A 110 -14.05 1.41 2.13
C SER A 110 -15.38 2.17 2.27
N LEU A 111 -15.45 3.10 3.22
CA LEU A 111 -16.67 3.90 3.48
C LEU A 111 -16.37 5.41 3.46
N GLU A 112 -15.28 5.85 2.83
CA GLU A 112 -14.83 7.25 2.85
C GLU A 112 -15.94 8.23 2.45
N GLN A 113 -16.82 7.85 1.52
CA GLN A 113 -17.95 8.67 1.08
C GLN A 113 -18.89 9.06 2.22
N LYS A 114 -19.10 8.15 3.20
CA LYS A 114 -19.98 8.41 4.35
C LYS A 114 -19.40 9.43 5.33
N TYR A 115 -18.07 9.61 5.28
CA TYR A 115 -17.34 10.50 6.19
C TYR A 115 -17.07 11.88 5.59
N LYS A 116 -17.47 12.14 4.34
CA LYS A 116 -17.25 13.44 3.65
C LYS A 116 -17.99 14.63 4.26
N SER A 117 -19.00 14.39 5.09
CA SER A 117 -19.74 15.47 5.78
C SER A 117 -19.04 16.05 7.00
N ILE A 118 -18.02 15.37 7.53
CA ILE A 118 -17.24 15.84 8.67
C ILE A 118 -16.37 17.03 8.25
N ASP A 119 -16.18 17.97 9.16
CA ASP A 119 -15.26 19.08 8.94
C ASP A 119 -13.80 18.66 9.16
N TYR A 120 -13.05 18.63 8.07
CA TYR A 120 -11.62 18.33 8.05
C TYR A 120 -10.76 19.57 7.81
N SER A 121 -11.30 20.78 8.06
CA SER A 121 -10.60 22.05 7.78
C SER A 121 -9.26 22.20 8.52
N ASN A 122 -9.06 21.47 9.59
CA ASN A 122 -7.81 21.50 10.38
C ASN A 122 -6.99 20.20 10.28
N VAL A 123 -7.31 19.31 9.32
CA VAL A 123 -6.53 18.09 9.09
C VAL A 123 -5.29 18.39 8.25
N TYR A 124 -4.12 17.98 8.76
CA TYR A 124 -2.82 18.11 8.11
C TYR A 124 -2.20 16.75 7.77
N TRP A 125 -2.59 15.69 8.47
CA TRP A 125 -1.99 14.37 8.38
C TRP A 125 -3.05 13.31 8.14
N ILE A 126 -2.81 12.44 7.17
CA ILE A 126 -3.58 11.21 6.96
C ILE A 126 -2.61 10.05 7.12
N ILE A 127 -2.80 9.22 8.12
CA ILE A 127 -2.02 7.99 8.34
C ILE A 127 -2.84 6.81 7.80
N TYR A 128 -2.46 6.27 6.65
CA TYR A 128 -3.02 5.04 6.11
C TYR A 128 -2.13 3.86 6.53
N ASP A 129 -2.53 3.20 7.61
CA ASP A 129 -1.78 2.11 8.20
C ASP A 129 -2.15 0.76 7.57
N GLU A 130 -1.14 -0.09 7.33
CA GLU A 130 -1.24 -1.36 6.59
C GLU A 130 -1.84 -1.23 5.18
N PHE A 131 -1.39 -0.24 4.41
CA PHE A 131 -1.88 -0.04 3.04
C PHE A 131 -1.56 -1.20 2.08
N LEU A 132 -0.63 -2.10 2.43
CA LEU A 132 -0.34 -3.33 1.70
C LEU A 132 -1.05 -4.52 2.35
N PRO A 133 -2.11 -5.07 1.75
CA PRO A 133 -2.81 -6.23 2.29
C PRO A 133 -1.98 -7.50 2.15
N ARG A 134 -1.93 -8.31 3.22
CA ARG A 134 -1.19 -9.60 3.21
C ARG A 134 -1.68 -10.58 2.16
N ASN A 135 -2.98 -10.57 1.89
CA ASN A 135 -3.64 -11.45 0.92
C ASN A 135 -3.62 -10.88 -0.51
N GLY A 136 -3.04 -9.69 -0.73
CA GLY A 136 -3.01 -9.01 -2.02
C GLY A 136 -4.35 -8.50 -2.53
N LYS A 137 -5.43 -8.60 -1.73
CA LYS A 137 -6.77 -8.15 -2.12
C LYS A 137 -6.98 -6.69 -1.74
N TYR A 138 -7.18 -5.85 -2.74
CA TYR A 138 -7.49 -4.42 -2.61
C TYR A 138 -9.00 -4.18 -2.72
N LEU A 139 -9.46 -2.99 -2.30
CA LEU A 139 -10.83 -2.56 -2.53
C LEU A 139 -11.11 -2.44 -4.05
N GLY A 140 -12.39 -2.59 -4.43
CA GLY A 140 -12.79 -2.52 -5.84
C GLY A 140 -12.55 -3.80 -6.63
N GLY A 141 -11.83 -4.74 -6.06
CA GLY A 141 -11.66 -6.08 -6.63
C GLY A 141 -11.05 -6.08 -8.04
N LYS A 142 -11.43 -7.06 -8.84
CA LYS A 142 -11.02 -7.22 -10.23
C LYS A 142 -11.49 -6.03 -11.10
N GLU A 143 -12.70 -5.55 -10.87
CA GLU A 143 -13.31 -4.49 -11.68
C GLU A 143 -12.59 -3.14 -11.56
N ASN A 144 -12.06 -2.84 -10.39
CA ASN A 144 -11.25 -1.63 -10.21
C ASN A 144 -10.10 -1.83 -9.22
N PRO A 145 -8.96 -2.41 -9.62
CA PRO A 145 -7.83 -2.64 -8.74
C PRO A 145 -7.18 -1.36 -8.20
N PHE A 146 -7.50 -0.19 -8.80
CA PHE A 146 -7.04 1.12 -8.34
C PHE A 146 -8.05 1.89 -7.50
N PHE A 147 -9.19 1.28 -7.17
CA PHE A 147 -10.25 1.93 -6.39
C PHE A 147 -9.77 2.50 -5.04
N GLU A 148 -8.82 1.83 -4.39
CA GLU A 148 -8.22 2.37 -3.16
C GLU A 148 -7.50 3.69 -3.40
N VAL A 149 -6.79 3.83 -4.51
CA VAL A 149 -6.08 5.07 -4.86
C VAL A 149 -7.08 6.18 -5.14
N GLU A 150 -8.10 5.89 -5.94
CA GLU A 150 -9.18 6.84 -6.25
C GLU A 150 -9.90 7.30 -4.98
N SER A 151 -10.16 6.37 -4.05
CA SER A 151 -10.79 6.67 -2.75
C SER A 151 -9.89 7.54 -1.86
N ILE A 152 -8.58 7.27 -1.82
CA ILE A 152 -7.61 8.09 -1.09
C ILE A 152 -7.57 9.51 -1.68
N GLU A 153 -7.46 9.64 -3.00
CA GLU A 153 -7.43 10.94 -3.69
C GLU A 153 -8.72 11.73 -3.45
N SER A 154 -9.87 11.06 -3.54
CA SER A 154 -11.18 11.62 -3.24
C SER A 154 -11.27 12.12 -1.80
N PHE A 155 -10.74 11.38 -0.83
CA PHE A 155 -10.72 11.79 0.57
C PHE A 155 -9.76 12.96 0.81
N ILE A 156 -8.58 12.95 0.23
CA ILE A 156 -7.63 14.08 0.26
C ILE A 156 -8.30 15.35 -0.29
N GLN A 157 -9.00 15.26 -1.42
CA GLN A 157 -9.77 16.39 -1.98
C GLN A 157 -10.85 16.90 -1.01
N THR A 158 -11.47 16.00 -0.24
CA THR A 158 -12.45 16.39 0.78
C THR A 158 -11.80 17.22 1.89
N CYS A 159 -10.59 16.85 2.33
CA CYS A 159 -9.83 17.64 3.29
C CYS A 159 -9.43 19.01 2.74
N TYR A 160 -9.08 19.11 1.44
CA TYR A 160 -8.72 20.37 0.80
C TYR A 160 -9.89 21.33 0.59
N ARG A 161 -11.06 20.85 0.21
CA ARG A 161 -12.23 21.70 -0.15
C ARG A 161 -12.65 22.69 0.93
N ARG A 162 -12.32 22.43 2.18
CA ARG A 162 -12.81 23.22 3.32
C ARG A 162 -11.88 24.31 3.80
N ILE A 163 -10.79 24.58 3.05
CA ILE A 163 -9.68 25.44 3.53
C ILE A 163 -9.60 26.77 2.81
N GLY A 164 -10.37 26.98 1.76
CA GLY A 164 -10.26 28.19 0.94
C GLY A 164 -8.92 28.26 0.16
N GLU A 165 -8.33 29.42 0.00
CA GLU A 165 -7.17 29.68 -0.87
C GLU A 165 -5.86 29.02 -0.45
N ALA A 166 -5.76 28.46 0.75
CA ALA A 166 -4.55 27.78 1.23
C ALA A 166 -4.42 26.36 0.67
N TYR A 167 -4.55 26.19 -0.64
CA TYR A 167 -4.38 24.90 -1.34
C TYR A 167 -2.97 24.32 -1.28
N SER A 168 -2.01 25.06 -0.79
CA SER A 168 -0.60 24.69 -0.87
C SER A 168 -0.26 23.57 0.13
N ASN A 169 -0.19 22.32 -0.36
CA ASN A 169 0.58 21.21 0.24
C ASN A 169 0.37 20.96 1.75
N ARG A 170 -0.80 21.31 2.30
CA ARG A 170 -1.04 21.18 3.73
C ARG A 170 -1.25 19.73 4.16
N VAL A 171 -2.17 19.04 3.49
CA VAL A 171 -2.49 17.65 3.82
C VAL A 171 -1.43 16.72 3.27
N ARG A 172 -0.88 15.87 4.13
CA ARG A 172 0.09 14.86 3.75
C ARG A 172 -0.44 13.48 4.06
N LEU A 173 -0.31 12.61 3.07
CA LEU A 173 -0.62 11.20 3.19
C LEU A 173 0.63 10.45 3.64
N ILE A 174 0.53 9.72 4.74
CA ILE A 174 1.53 8.80 5.25
C ILE A 174 0.99 7.39 5.06
N CYS A 175 1.59 6.62 4.16
CA CYS A 175 1.26 5.22 3.94
C CYS A 175 2.27 4.33 4.64
N ILE A 176 1.81 3.49 5.56
CA ILE A 176 2.65 2.59 6.32
C ILE A 176 2.36 1.16 5.86
N GLY A 177 3.39 0.45 5.40
CA GLY A 177 3.26 -0.92 4.93
C GLY A 177 4.45 -1.79 5.27
N ASN A 178 4.20 -3.10 5.29
CA ASN A 178 5.27 -4.08 5.32
C ASN A 178 5.81 -4.26 3.90
N ASN A 179 7.07 -4.62 3.79
CA ASN A 179 7.76 -4.77 2.52
C ASN A 179 7.33 -6.07 1.80
N LEU A 180 6.14 -6.04 1.15
CA LEU A 180 5.53 -7.20 0.48
C LEU A 180 5.79 -7.19 -1.03
N THR A 181 5.55 -6.04 -1.66
CA THR A 181 5.69 -5.85 -3.10
C THR A 181 5.78 -4.37 -3.43
N TYR A 182 6.59 -4.02 -4.44
CA TYR A 182 6.60 -2.68 -5.03
C TYR A 182 5.47 -2.47 -6.03
N TYR A 183 4.90 -3.59 -6.55
CA TYR A 183 3.85 -3.55 -7.56
C TYR A 183 2.48 -3.63 -6.90
N ASN A 184 2.02 -2.51 -6.38
CA ASN A 184 0.72 -2.33 -5.77
C ASN A 184 0.04 -1.08 -6.34
N PRO A 185 -1.28 -0.92 -6.20
CA PRO A 185 -2.01 0.17 -6.84
C PRO A 185 -1.42 1.55 -6.58
N LEU A 186 -1.05 1.87 -5.34
CA LEU A 186 -0.55 3.20 -4.98
C LEU A 186 0.84 3.47 -5.59
N ILE A 187 1.79 2.54 -5.42
CA ILE A 187 3.16 2.72 -5.95
C ILE A 187 3.16 2.72 -7.48
N LEU A 188 2.26 1.95 -8.12
CA LEU A 188 2.08 1.96 -9.58
C LEU A 188 1.48 3.28 -10.06
N SER A 189 0.47 3.84 -9.38
CA SER A 189 -0.19 5.07 -9.79
C SER A 189 0.74 6.29 -9.74
N ILE A 190 1.63 6.34 -8.74
CA ILE A 190 2.63 7.41 -8.63
C ILE A 190 3.87 7.17 -9.51
N GLY A 191 3.92 6.06 -10.27
CA GLY A 191 5.03 5.72 -11.17
C GLY A 191 6.34 5.33 -10.47
N ALA A 192 6.31 5.00 -9.19
CA ALA A 192 7.52 4.73 -8.41
C ALA A 192 8.06 3.30 -8.56
N ALA A 193 7.20 2.33 -8.94
CA ALA A 193 7.53 0.89 -8.91
C ALA A 193 8.81 0.53 -9.69
N GLY A 194 9.03 1.15 -10.88
CA GLY A 194 10.18 0.86 -11.73
C GLY A 194 11.52 1.37 -11.19
N PHE A 195 11.49 2.26 -10.19
CA PHE A 195 12.68 2.88 -9.61
C PHE A 195 13.06 2.30 -8.24
N LEU A 196 12.20 1.44 -7.68
CA LEU A 196 12.45 0.80 -6.39
C LEU A 196 13.24 -0.50 -6.57
N THR A 197 14.31 -0.62 -5.82
CA THR A 197 15.13 -1.84 -5.71
C THR A 197 15.29 -2.20 -4.24
N THR A 198 15.78 -3.39 -3.94
CA THR A 198 16.06 -3.83 -2.56
C THR A 198 17.07 -2.93 -1.84
N ASP A 199 17.92 -2.23 -2.58
CA ASP A 199 18.98 -1.37 -2.04
C ASP A 199 18.55 0.10 -1.92
N THR A 200 17.36 0.44 -2.44
CA THR A 200 16.82 1.81 -2.39
C THR A 200 16.36 2.14 -0.97
N LYS A 201 17.13 2.95 -0.25
CA LYS A 201 16.71 3.41 1.07
C LYS A 201 15.66 4.53 0.99
N TYR A 202 15.89 5.51 0.13
CA TYR A 202 14.97 6.61 -0.14
C TYR A 202 14.86 6.87 -1.63
N LEU A 203 13.63 6.95 -2.13
CA LEU A 203 13.31 7.40 -3.49
C LEU A 203 12.48 8.68 -3.40
N ALA A 204 13.09 9.82 -3.70
CA ALA A 204 12.43 11.12 -3.68
C ALA A 204 12.82 11.94 -4.92
N PRO A 205 12.26 11.67 -6.11
CA PRO A 205 12.61 12.38 -7.32
C PRO A 205 12.34 13.89 -7.19
N LYS A 206 13.19 14.72 -7.77
CA LYS A 206 13.21 16.17 -7.53
C LYS A 206 11.85 16.86 -7.77
N ASN A 207 11.12 16.43 -8.79
CA ASN A 207 9.84 17.04 -9.20
C ASN A 207 8.62 16.14 -8.89
N ALA A 208 8.79 15.06 -8.12
CA ALA A 208 7.69 14.17 -7.76
C ALA A 208 7.01 14.60 -6.47
N GLY A 209 5.69 14.42 -6.38
CA GLY A 209 4.90 14.67 -5.18
C GLY A 209 5.04 13.60 -4.11
N TYR A 210 6.03 12.71 -4.20
CA TYR A 210 6.17 11.59 -3.28
C TYR A 210 7.59 11.38 -2.77
N VAL A 211 7.70 10.69 -1.65
CA VAL A 211 8.90 10.03 -1.15
C VAL A 211 8.56 8.62 -0.72
N VAL A 212 9.37 7.65 -1.14
CA VAL A 212 9.29 6.26 -0.67
C VAL A 212 10.53 5.95 0.14
N GLU A 213 10.35 5.45 1.34
CA GLU A 213 11.41 4.96 2.21
C GLU A 213 11.28 3.45 2.36
N GLN A 214 12.43 2.77 2.36
CA GLN A 214 12.52 1.37 2.74
C GLN A 214 13.37 1.25 3.99
N THR A 215 12.74 0.86 5.10
CA THR A 215 13.43 0.60 6.36
C THR A 215 13.68 -0.90 6.49
N ILE A 216 14.96 -1.30 6.39
CA ILE A 216 15.37 -2.71 6.42
C ILE A 216 15.84 -3.10 7.81
N GLU A 217 16.59 -2.23 8.48
CA GLU A 217 17.15 -2.51 9.80
C GLU A 217 16.94 -1.34 10.77
N VAL A 218 16.53 -1.67 11.99
CA VAL A 218 16.65 -0.84 13.18
C VAL A 218 17.14 -1.72 14.34
N GLU A 219 17.71 -1.16 15.38
CA GLU A 219 18.28 -1.92 16.51
C GLU A 219 17.24 -2.86 17.15
N ALA A 220 15.98 -2.42 17.25
CA ALA A 220 14.88 -3.25 17.71
C ALA A 220 14.69 -4.54 16.89
N THR A 221 15.02 -4.53 15.59
CA THR A 221 14.90 -5.72 14.73
C THR A 221 15.95 -6.76 15.06
N LYS A 222 17.18 -6.34 15.40
CA LYS A 222 18.26 -7.25 15.78
C LYS A 222 17.92 -8.03 17.05
N ASN A 223 17.43 -7.32 18.07
CA ASN A 223 17.01 -7.94 19.34
C ASN A 223 15.85 -8.93 19.14
N MET A 224 14.94 -8.65 18.23
CA MET A 224 13.84 -9.58 17.90
C MET A 224 14.34 -10.83 17.18
N LEU A 225 15.29 -10.71 16.25
CA LEU A 225 15.88 -11.86 15.53
C LEU A 225 16.57 -12.84 16.47
N GLU A 226 17.11 -12.35 17.58
CA GLU A 226 17.78 -13.16 18.59
C GLU A 226 16.79 -13.86 19.53
N SER A 227 15.53 -13.45 19.55
CA SER A 227 14.53 -14.05 20.42
C SER A 227 14.21 -15.51 20.02
N ASN A 228 13.93 -16.36 21.01
CA ASN A 228 13.60 -17.75 20.80
C ASN A 228 12.38 -17.97 19.93
N VAL A 229 11.38 -17.08 19.99
CA VAL A 229 10.17 -17.13 19.16
C VAL A 229 10.51 -17.06 17.67
N TYR A 230 11.46 -16.21 17.30
CA TYR A 230 11.86 -16.05 15.91
C TYR A 230 12.87 -17.11 15.44
N LYS A 231 13.67 -17.65 16.34
CA LYS A 231 14.54 -18.79 16.01
C LYS A 231 13.73 -20.04 15.63
N MET A 232 12.53 -20.19 16.17
CA MET A 232 11.60 -21.29 15.85
C MET A 232 10.66 -20.99 14.69
N ALA A 233 10.64 -19.75 14.17
CA ALA A 233 9.75 -19.40 13.07
C ALA A 233 10.21 -20.04 11.75
N SER A 234 9.23 -20.41 10.88
CA SER A 234 9.54 -20.93 9.54
C SER A 234 10.31 -19.90 8.70
N ASP A 235 11.09 -20.37 7.72
CA ASP A 235 11.84 -19.47 6.81
C ASP A 235 10.92 -18.49 6.08
N LYS A 236 9.70 -18.91 5.72
CA LYS A 236 8.68 -18.04 5.14
C LYS A 236 8.31 -16.91 6.09
N THR A 237 8.10 -17.21 7.36
CA THR A 237 7.78 -16.21 8.39
C THR A 237 8.94 -15.27 8.65
N ARG A 238 10.18 -15.79 8.70
CA ARG A 238 11.39 -14.98 8.86
C ARG A 238 11.58 -14.03 7.69
N ARG A 239 11.48 -14.51 6.44
CA ARG A 239 11.57 -13.68 5.24
C ARG A 239 10.50 -12.60 5.24
N TYR A 240 9.26 -12.94 5.57
CA TYR A 240 8.15 -12.00 5.63
C TYR A 240 8.33 -10.92 6.71
N ALA A 241 8.81 -11.31 7.88
CA ALA A 241 8.91 -10.40 9.03
C ALA A 241 10.15 -9.49 8.98
N PHE A 242 11.29 -9.98 8.45
CA PHE A 242 12.61 -9.34 8.66
C PHE A 242 13.37 -8.99 7.40
N TYR A 243 13.24 -9.78 6.33
CA TYR A 243 14.08 -9.55 5.14
C TYR A 243 13.34 -8.80 4.03
N GLY A 244 12.14 -8.26 4.35
CA GLY A 244 11.31 -7.63 3.35
C GLY A 244 11.13 -8.61 2.19
N GLY A 245 10.16 -9.51 2.31
CA GLY A 245 9.96 -10.61 1.37
C GLY A 245 9.46 -10.17 0.01
N ILE A 246 10.08 -9.13 -0.57
CA ILE A 246 9.81 -8.70 -1.92
C ILE A 246 10.47 -9.70 -2.86
N ASP A 247 9.68 -10.68 -3.26
CA ASP A 247 10.04 -11.62 -4.33
C ASP A 247 9.45 -11.15 -5.67
N ASP A 248 9.56 -9.84 -5.91
CA ASP A 248 9.07 -9.24 -7.15
C ASP A 248 9.90 -9.67 -8.36
N LYS A 249 11.12 -10.18 -8.14
CA LYS A 249 11.98 -10.70 -9.20
C LYS A 249 11.67 -12.14 -9.58
N ALA A 250 11.07 -12.92 -8.68
CA ALA A 250 10.60 -14.26 -9.03
C ALA A 250 9.54 -14.12 -10.12
N PHE A 251 9.69 -14.88 -11.17
CA PHE A 251 8.81 -14.85 -12.35
C PHE A 251 8.91 -13.58 -13.23
N ILE A 252 9.82 -12.64 -12.96
CA ILE A 252 10.13 -11.55 -13.90
C ILE A 252 11.24 -11.99 -14.84
N GLY A 253 10.98 -11.91 -16.14
CA GLY A 253 11.94 -12.30 -17.15
C GLY A 253 11.30 -12.59 -18.49
N LYS A 254 12.13 -13.05 -19.44
CA LYS A 254 11.70 -13.49 -20.76
C LYS A 254 12.13 -14.94 -20.97
N PRO A 255 11.25 -15.81 -21.54
CA PRO A 255 11.63 -17.19 -21.88
C PRO A 255 12.76 -17.23 -22.91
N HIS A 256 13.51 -18.30 -22.91
CA HIS A 256 14.57 -18.54 -23.90
C HIS A 256 14.04 -19.13 -25.22
N GLY A 257 12.90 -19.79 -25.16
CA GLY A 257 12.28 -20.43 -26.34
C GLY A 257 11.64 -19.43 -27.31
N LYS A 258 11.30 -19.92 -28.53
CA LYS A 258 10.55 -19.14 -29.51
C LYS A 258 9.14 -18.84 -29.00
N LEU A 259 8.71 -17.58 -29.11
CA LEU A 259 7.40 -17.12 -28.67
C LEU A 259 6.36 -17.23 -29.77
N LYS A 260 5.20 -17.78 -29.42
CA LYS A 260 3.97 -17.75 -30.23
C LYS A 260 2.94 -16.91 -29.52
N SER A 261 2.44 -15.87 -30.18
CA SER A 261 1.36 -15.02 -29.63
C SER A 261 0.06 -15.83 -29.59
N ILE A 262 -0.65 -15.80 -28.44
CA ILE A 262 -1.88 -16.57 -28.26
C ILE A 262 -3.09 -15.69 -27.91
N ALA A 263 -2.91 -14.58 -27.20
CA ALA A 263 -3.99 -13.66 -26.86
C ALA A 263 -3.46 -12.28 -26.43
N ASN A 264 -4.37 -11.33 -26.33
CA ASN A 264 -4.19 -10.03 -25.70
C ASN A 264 -5.24 -9.87 -24.60
N LEU A 265 -4.81 -9.73 -23.35
CA LEU A 265 -5.70 -9.37 -22.24
C LEU A 265 -5.87 -7.86 -22.21
N VAL A 266 -7.11 -7.41 -22.25
CA VAL A 266 -7.46 -5.99 -22.07
C VAL A 266 -7.99 -5.83 -20.66
N TYR A 267 -7.26 -5.05 -19.85
CA TYR A 267 -7.58 -4.85 -18.45
C TYR A 267 -7.29 -3.42 -18.04
N LYS A 268 -8.33 -2.71 -17.60
CA LYS A 268 -8.28 -1.28 -17.24
C LYS A 268 -7.65 -0.40 -18.31
N GLY A 269 -8.11 -0.59 -19.56
CA GLY A 269 -7.64 0.16 -20.72
C GLY A 269 -6.20 -0.17 -21.16
N LYS A 270 -5.54 -1.11 -20.49
CA LYS A 270 -4.19 -1.58 -20.85
C LYS A 270 -4.26 -2.92 -21.55
N ILE A 271 -3.35 -3.14 -22.50
CA ILE A 271 -3.24 -4.40 -23.26
C ILE A 271 -1.99 -5.13 -22.80
N PHE A 272 -2.15 -6.41 -22.44
CA PHE A 272 -1.08 -7.32 -22.06
C PHE A 272 -1.04 -8.49 -23.03
N GLY A 273 0.06 -8.61 -23.77
CA GLY A 273 0.24 -9.74 -24.70
C GLY A 273 0.53 -11.03 -23.94
N VAL A 274 -0.14 -12.10 -24.34
CA VAL A 274 0.09 -13.45 -23.80
C VAL A 274 0.72 -14.31 -24.88
N HIS A 275 1.85 -14.90 -24.55
CA HIS A 275 2.65 -15.70 -25.46
C HIS A 275 2.94 -17.07 -24.85
N TYR A 276 3.01 -18.09 -25.70
CA TYR A 276 3.48 -19.41 -25.33
C TYR A 276 4.87 -19.65 -25.91
N SER A 277 5.78 -20.09 -25.09
CA SER A 277 7.16 -20.37 -25.49
C SER A 277 7.38 -21.87 -25.79
N THR A 278 8.27 -22.19 -26.69
CA THR A 278 8.64 -23.59 -27.05
C THR A 278 9.28 -24.34 -25.87
N ASP A 279 9.73 -23.67 -24.84
CA ASP A 279 10.24 -24.26 -23.58
C ASP A 279 9.12 -24.53 -22.55
N GLY A 280 7.86 -24.39 -22.94
CA GLY A 280 6.70 -24.71 -22.10
C GLY A 280 6.32 -23.63 -21.09
N ILE A 281 6.81 -22.39 -21.27
CA ILE A 281 6.53 -21.25 -20.43
C ILE A 281 5.50 -20.34 -21.08
N VAL A 282 4.54 -19.85 -20.34
CA VAL A 282 3.67 -18.74 -20.75
C VAL A 282 4.32 -17.43 -20.35
N TRP A 283 4.43 -16.50 -21.28
CA TRP A 283 5.00 -15.18 -21.03
C TRP A 283 3.97 -14.08 -21.24
N VAL A 284 3.89 -13.14 -20.28
CA VAL A 284 2.99 -11.99 -20.34
C VAL A 284 3.81 -10.73 -20.55
N SER A 285 3.54 -10.03 -21.65
CA SER A 285 4.22 -8.78 -22.03
C SER A 285 3.36 -7.55 -21.81
N LYS A 286 3.99 -6.41 -21.64
CA LYS A 286 3.33 -5.09 -21.61
C LYS A 286 2.86 -4.64 -22.99
N SER A 287 3.43 -5.22 -24.04
CA SER A 287 3.12 -4.90 -25.42
C SER A 287 2.04 -5.83 -25.98
N LYS A 288 1.22 -5.32 -26.89
CA LYS A 288 0.25 -6.13 -27.64
C LYS A 288 0.95 -7.26 -28.38
N ALA A 289 0.42 -8.49 -28.23
CA ALA A 289 0.84 -9.65 -28.98
C ALA A 289 0.30 -9.59 -30.43
N ASN A 290 1.05 -10.15 -31.39
CA ASN A 290 0.62 -10.21 -32.78
C ASN A 290 -0.45 -11.29 -32.95
N THR A 291 -1.67 -10.99 -32.56
CA THR A 291 -2.88 -11.83 -32.70
C THR A 291 -4.12 -10.96 -32.52
N ASP A 292 -5.21 -11.35 -33.21
CA ASP A 292 -6.51 -10.70 -33.09
C ASP A 292 -7.36 -11.21 -31.92
N ASN A 293 -6.87 -12.20 -31.19
CA ASN A 293 -7.56 -12.74 -30.03
C ASN A 293 -7.49 -11.73 -28.86
N MET A 294 -8.48 -10.82 -28.80
CA MET A 294 -8.61 -9.79 -27.78
C MET A 294 -9.60 -10.24 -26.71
N ILE A 295 -9.17 -10.27 -25.45
CA ILE A 295 -9.95 -10.76 -24.31
C ILE A 295 -10.12 -9.61 -23.32
N ALA A 296 -11.35 -9.11 -23.17
CA ALA A 296 -11.71 -8.14 -22.15
C ALA A 296 -11.91 -8.85 -20.79
N VAL A 297 -11.23 -8.36 -19.78
CA VAL A 297 -11.23 -8.95 -18.44
C VAL A 297 -12.33 -8.32 -17.56
N THR A 298 -12.73 -7.09 -17.86
CA THR A 298 -13.79 -6.38 -17.14
C THR A 298 -14.86 -5.88 -18.10
N ALA A 299 -16.07 -5.66 -17.60
CA ALA A 299 -17.16 -5.11 -18.39
C ALA A 299 -16.83 -3.73 -18.96
N SER A 300 -16.06 -2.91 -18.23
CA SER A 300 -15.61 -1.59 -18.69
C SER A 300 -14.61 -1.64 -19.85
N ASP A 301 -13.93 -2.76 -20.06
CA ASP A 301 -12.97 -2.97 -21.14
C ASP A 301 -13.61 -3.61 -22.37
N HIS A 302 -14.90 -4.00 -22.29
CA HIS A 302 -15.59 -4.67 -23.39
C HIS A 302 -15.71 -3.77 -24.63
N SER A 303 -15.50 -4.37 -25.77
CA SER A 303 -15.68 -3.76 -27.09
C SER A 303 -16.26 -4.81 -28.05
N ILE A 304 -16.89 -4.38 -29.15
CA ILE A 304 -17.51 -5.26 -30.11
C ILE A 304 -16.55 -6.33 -30.70
N ASN A 305 -15.26 -6.04 -30.71
CA ASN A 305 -14.22 -6.93 -31.23
C ASN A 305 -13.49 -7.70 -30.11
N TYR A 306 -13.95 -7.63 -28.87
CA TYR A 306 -13.29 -8.27 -27.73
C TYR A 306 -14.20 -9.34 -27.13
N THR A 307 -13.63 -10.48 -26.83
CA THR A 307 -14.31 -11.53 -26.06
C THR A 307 -14.31 -11.14 -24.60
N LEU A 308 -15.48 -10.79 -24.03
CA LEU A 308 -15.62 -10.60 -22.59
C LEU A 308 -15.64 -11.96 -21.90
N ILE A 309 -14.81 -12.13 -20.88
CA ILE A 309 -14.78 -13.33 -20.03
C ILE A 309 -15.21 -13.00 -18.62
N LEU A 310 -16.02 -13.86 -18.03
CA LEU A 310 -16.41 -13.79 -16.61
C LEU A 310 -15.47 -14.63 -15.74
N SER A 311 -14.95 -15.70 -16.29
CA SER A 311 -13.97 -16.58 -15.66
C SER A 311 -12.80 -16.89 -16.59
N TRP A 312 -11.63 -17.17 -16.01
CA TRP A 312 -10.46 -17.62 -16.76
C TRP A 312 -10.71 -18.93 -17.55
N ARG A 313 -11.76 -19.70 -17.18
CA ARG A 313 -12.16 -20.93 -17.88
C ARG A 313 -12.88 -20.67 -19.19
N ASP A 314 -13.41 -19.48 -19.38
CA ASP A 314 -14.25 -19.15 -20.54
C ASP A 314 -13.44 -19.03 -21.85
N ASN A 315 -12.12 -18.93 -21.76
CA ASN A 315 -11.26 -18.82 -22.92
C ASN A 315 -10.01 -19.73 -22.78
N PRO A 316 -9.64 -20.50 -23.84
CA PRO A 316 -8.48 -21.39 -23.77
C PRO A 316 -7.16 -20.72 -23.45
N ALA A 317 -6.94 -19.47 -23.88
CA ALA A 317 -5.71 -18.74 -23.59
C ALA A 317 -5.61 -18.35 -22.12
N THR A 318 -6.70 -17.92 -21.48
CA THR A 318 -6.73 -17.61 -20.05
C THR A 318 -6.68 -18.86 -19.19
N ALA A 319 -7.29 -19.97 -19.64
CA ALA A 319 -7.18 -21.27 -18.98
C ALA A 319 -5.72 -21.77 -18.98
N LEU A 320 -5.04 -21.66 -20.12
CA LEU A 320 -3.62 -22.02 -20.23
C LEU A 320 -2.75 -21.12 -19.34
N LEU A 321 -2.97 -19.80 -19.33
CA LEU A 321 -2.26 -18.87 -18.48
C LEU A 321 -2.46 -19.22 -16.98
N ARG A 322 -3.68 -19.58 -16.57
CA ARG A 322 -3.96 -19.99 -15.20
C ARG A 322 -3.26 -21.30 -14.83
N GLN A 323 -3.26 -22.27 -15.72
CA GLN A 323 -2.56 -23.53 -15.52
C GLN A 323 -1.04 -23.30 -15.37
N ALA A 324 -0.45 -22.50 -16.27
CA ALA A 324 0.95 -22.12 -16.20
C ALA A 324 1.27 -21.38 -14.90
N TYR A 325 0.40 -20.46 -14.48
CA TYR A 325 0.54 -19.73 -13.21
C TYR A 325 0.58 -20.67 -12.00
N ASN A 326 -0.37 -21.61 -11.93
CA ASN A 326 -0.46 -22.57 -10.82
C ASN A 326 0.70 -23.57 -10.78
N SER A 327 1.31 -23.87 -11.94
CA SER A 327 2.46 -24.78 -12.04
C SER A 327 3.83 -24.08 -11.99
N GLY A 328 3.85 -22.74 -11.77
CA GLY A 328 5.09 -21.97 -11.77
C GLY A 328 5.76 -21.83 -13.14
N ARG A 329 5.03 -22.09 -14.24
CA ARG A 329 5.51 -22.01 -15.62
C ARG A 329 5.07 -20.72 -16.31
N VAL A 330 5.05 -19.61 -15.58
CA VAL A 330 4.72 -18.30 -16.11
C VAL A 330 5.88 -17.33 -15.85
N LEU A 331 6.19 -16.50 -16.84
CA LEU A 331 7.08 -15.35 -16.69
C LEU A 331 6.33 -14.07 -17.11
N PHE A 332 6.70 -12.99 -16.48
CA PHE A 332 6.17 -11.67 -16.77
C PHE A 332 7.29 -10.74 -17.22
N GLU A 333 7.02 -9.87 -18.18
CA GLU A 333 7.99 -8.87 -18.63
C GLU A 333 8.42 -7.96 -17.49
N ASN A 334 7.46 -7.59 -16.65
CA ASN A 334 7.69 -6.74 -15.48
C ASN A 334 6.63 -7.01 -14.39
N GLY A 335 6.79 -6.37 -13.24
CA GLY A 335 5.89 -6.55 -12.11
C GLY A 335 4.50 -5.94 -12.32
N GLU A 336 4.31 -4.97 -13.23
CA GLU A 336 2.99 -4.49 -13.61
C GLU A 336 2.15 -5.59 -14.26
N CYS A 337 2.74 -6.32 -15.23
CA CYS A 337 2.11 -7.48 -15.84
C CYS A 337 1.73 -8.54 -14.80
N ARG A 338 2.66 -8.83 -13.86
CA ARG A 338 2.42 -9.76 -12.76
C ARG A 338 1.28 -9.29 -11.85
N PHE A 339 1.29 -8.02 -11.46
CA PHE A 339 0.24 -7.45 -10.61
C PHE A 339 -1.14 -7.56 -11.26
N MET A 340 -1.28 -7.15 -12.53
CA MET A 340 -2.56 -7.13 -13.22
C MET A 340 -3.13 -8.56 -13.42
N VAL A 341 -2.27 -9.53 -13.78
CA VAL A 341 -2.67 -10.93 -13.89
C VAL A 341 -3.06 -11.52 -12.52
N ASN A 342 -2.33 -11.16 -11.46
CA ASN A 342 -2.69 -11.57 -10.09
C ASN A 342 -4.06 -11.04 -9.68
N GLN A 343 -4.36 -9.77 -9.97
CA GLN A 343 -5.69 -9.21 -9.66
C GLN A 343 -6.79 -9.95 -10.42
N PHE A 344 -6.60 -10.25 -11.70
CA PHE A 344 -7.54 -11.05 -12.47
C PHE A 344 -7.81 -12.42 -11.84
N PHE A 345 -6.76 -13.14 -11.42
CA PHE A 345 -6.93 -14.48 -10.85
C PHE A 345 -7.41 -14.52 -9.41
N MET A 346 -7.14 -13.48 -8.61
CA MET A 346 -7.58 -13.39 -7.22
C MET A 346 -9.08 -13.16 -7.08
N TYR A 347 -9.67 -12.47 -8.04
CA TYR A 347 -11.09 -12.10 -8.02
C TYR A 347 -11.92 -12.88 -9.04
N ASP A 348 -11.36 -13.95 -9.57
CA ASP A 348 -12.10 -14.88 -10.41
C ASP A 348 -13.21 -15.53 -9.55
N ILE A 349 -14.45 -15.31 -9.94
CA ILE A 349 -15.60 -15.84 -9.23
C ILE A 349 -15.62 -17.34 -9.48
N THR A 350 -15.25 -18.10 -8.47
CA THR A 350 -15.58 -19.53 -8.43
C THR A 350 -17.08 -19.63 -8.20
N ILE A 351 -17.84 -19.86 -9.27
CA ILE A 351 -19.25 -20.24 -9.18
C ILE A 351 -19.31 -21.68 -8.67
#